data_27e63d70206766f32387cbf12697636c
#
_entry.id   27e63d70206766f32387cbf12697636c
#
_cell.length_a   1.000
_cell.length_b   1.000
_cell.length_c   1.000
_cell.angle_alpha   90.00
_cell.angle_beta   90.00
_cell.angle_gamma   90.00
#
_symmetry.space_group_name_H-M   'P 1'
#
loop_
_entity.id
_entity.type
_entity.pdbx_description
1 polymer ?
#
loop_
_entity_poly.entity_id
_entity_poly.type
_entity_poly.pdbx_seq_one_letter_code
_entity_poly.pdbx_strand_id
1 'polypeptide(L)'
;LLSGKEPKPCVINLSLGSNLGAHDSTSVMNRFLAEEGKHAIICVAAGNEADRAVALKKTFDKAGETVKTFLTPMQTGELPSGKKTYYNLRNGQIAAYSNDSTEFEFQIVVTNTRRNNRAAVRIPVLTNSNGQATTYASGGDYSMTGAVINQTFAKAFDGYVSVASMKDPETGRYYAMAEIMTSDNQTTNKDGNYKLSLEIKSKEAGQRVDVYGDAQHIYFDDNKQEGFVSGTRNGSISDMACAANIITVGSYNVRNHWPSIDGFVYGYNKKGQEDDFPAGEASRFSSFGTLADGRNLPLVCAPGASVISSVNTYAVENPD
;
A
#
# COMPACT_ATOMS: atom_id res chain seq x y z
N LEU A 1 3.79 -10.21 -31.26
CA LEU A 1 3.33 -10.12 -32.65
C LEU A 1 4.31 -10.89 -33.53
N LEU A 2 3.88 -12.03 -34.07
CA LEU A 2 4.70 -12.84 -34.95
C LEU A 2 4.75 -12.16 -36.32
N SER A 3 5.92 -11.73 -36.74
CA SER A 3 6.14 -11.08 -38.03
C SER A 3 5.59 -11.93 -39.18
N GLY A 4 4.82 -11.33 -40.06
CA GLY A 4 4.35 -11.94 -41.32
C GLY A 4 3.02 -12.68 -41.24
N LYS A 5 2.25 -12.57 -40.14
CA LYS A 5 0.87 -13.09 -40.05
C LYS A 5 -0.11 -11.96 -39.76
N GLU A 6 -1.31 -12.07 -40.32
CA GLU A 6 -2.41 -11.15 -39.98
C GLU A 6 -2.60 -11.12 -38.45
N PRO A 7 -2.73 -9.90 -37.85
CA PRO A 7 -2.95 -9.76 -36.42
C PRO A 7 -4.25 -10.46 -36.03
N LYS A 8 -4.18 -11.34 -35.03
CA LYS A 8 -5.33 -11.99 -34.44
C LYS A 8 -5.86 -11.18 -33.27
N PRO A 9 -7.18 -11.15 -33.03
CA PRO A 9 -7.73 -10.57 -31.84
C PRO A 9 -7.08 -11.17 -30.59
N CYS A 10 -6.65 -10.32 -29.68
CA CYS A 10 -5.98 -10.71 -28.44
C CYS A 10 -6.70 -10.12 -27.25
N VAL A 11 -6.92 -10.96 -26.22
CA VAL A 11 -7.42 -10.55 -24.92
C VAL A 11 -6.37 -10.94 -23.88
N ILE A 12 -5.97 -9.98 -23.04
CA ILE A 12 -4.98 -10.18 -21.98
C ILE A 12 -5.67 -9.97 -20.64
N ASN A 13 -5.52 -10.92 -19.72
CA ASN A 13 -5.99 -10.80 -18.36
C ASN A 13 -4.80 -10.68 -17.41
N LEU A 14 -4.77 -9.60 -16.62
CA LEU A 14 -3.75 -9.31 -15.62
C LEU A 14 -4.39 -9.31 -14.22
N SER A 15 -4.40 -10.48 -13.59
CA SER A 15 -4.84 -10.66 -12.19
C SER A 15 -3.65 -10.44 -11.24
N LEU A 16 -3.03 -9.29 -11.34
CA LEU A 16 -1.88 -8.85 -10.54
C LEU A 16 -1.91 -7.33 -10.38
N GLY A 17 -1.14 -6.79 -9.44
CA GLY A 17 -1.09 -5.37 -9.21
C GLY A 17 -0.07 -4.97 -8.15
N SER A 18 0.09 -3.67 -7.97
CA SER A 18 0.88 -3.05 -6.92
C SER A 18 0.22 -1.73 -6.53
N ASN A 19 0.25 -1.40 -5.25
CA ASN A 19 -0.17 -0.08 -4.76
C ASN A 19 0.94 0.97 -4.83
N LEU A 20 2.14 0.58 -5.25
CA LEU A 20 3.24 1.50 -5.44
C LEU A 20 3.19 2.07 -6.85
N GLY A 21 3.08 3.37 -6.93
CA GLY A 21 2.98 4.14 -8.16
C GLY A 21 2.25 5.45 -7.91
N ALA A 22 2.23 6.33 -8.90
CA ALA A 22 1.61 7.64 -8.78
C ALA A 22 0.08 7.62 -8.95
N HIS A 23 -0.49 6.49 -9.35
CA HIS A 23 -1.93 6.28 -9.61
C HIS A 23 -2.55 7.34 -10.55
N ASP A 24 -1.82 7.69 -11.61
CA ASP A 24 -2.19 8.79 -12.51
C ASP A 24 -1.90 8.51 -13.99
N SER A 25 -1.64 7.25 -14.32
CA SER A 25 -1.31 6.78 -15.67
C SER A 25 0.08 7.17 -16.18
N THR A 26 0.94 7.76 -15.36
CA THR A 26 2.27 8.23 -15.81
C THR A 26 3.40 7.23 -15.60
N SER A 27 3.19 6.17 -14.80
CA SER A 27 4.22 5.15 -14.61
C SER A 27 4.60 4.46 -15.92
N VAL A 28 5.82 3.96 -16.02
CA VAL A 28 6.30 3.22 -17.20
C VAL A 28 5.37 2.08 -17.57
N MET A 29 4.90 1.34 -16.55
CA MET A 29 3.95 0.23 -16.76
C MET A 29 2.62 0.73 -17.30
N ASN A 30 2.09 1.82 -16.76
CA ASN A 30 0.83 2.40 -17.22
C ASN A 30 0.90 2.88 -18.66
N ARG A 31 2.00 3.50 -19.05
CA ARG A 31 2.22 3.94 -20.44
C ARG A 31 2.35 2.76 -21.39
N PHE A 32 3.05 1.72 -20.98
CA PHE A 32 3.14 0.48 -21.75
C PHE A 32 1.76 -0.17 -21.94
N LEU A 33 0.99 -0.33 -20.88
CA LEU A 33 -0.36 -0.90 -20.95
C LEU A 33 -1.30 -0.04 -21.79
N ALA A 34 -1.19 1.28 -21.69
CA ALA A 34 -2.00 2.20 -22.48
C ALA A 34 -1.70 2.12 -23.99
N GLU A 35 -0.44 1.87 -24.36
CA GLU A 35 -0.06 1.66 -25.76
C GLU A 35 -0.56 0.32 -26.29
N GLU A 36 -0.30 -0.77 -25.53
CA GLU A 36 -0.76 -2.10 -25.92
C GLU A 36 -2.30 -2.23 -25.94
N GLY A 37 -3.00 -1.47 -25.08
CA GLY A 37 -4.46 -1.39 -25.05
C GLY A 37 -5.11 -0.80 -26.31
N LYS A 38 -4.32 -0.19 -27.20
CA LYS A 38 -4.79 0.22 -28.53
C LYS A 38 -4.88 -0.96 -29.52
N HIS A 39 -4.21 -2.04 -29.22
CA HIS A 39 -4.05 -3.19 -30.11
C HIS A 39 -4.65 -4.49 -29.54
N ALA A 40 -4.91 -4.54 -28.24
CA ALA A 40 -5.48 -5.69 -27.55
C ALA A 40 -6.52 -5.24 -26.53
N ILE A 41 -7.45 -6.12 -26.15
CA ILE A 41 -8.30 -5.91 -24.98
C ILE A 41 -7.51 -6.34 -23.75
N ILE A 42 -7.22 -5.40 -22.85
CA ILE A 42 -6.48 -5.69 -21.62
C ILE A 42 -7.41 -5.48 -20.43
N CYS A 43 -7.64 -6.53 -19.66
CA CYS A 43 -8.38 -6.50 -18.40
C CYS A 43 -7.40 -6.55 -17.22
N VAL A 44 -7.48 -5.60 -16.30
CA VAL A 44 -6.61 -5.50 -15.13
C VAL A 44 -7.44 -5.50 -13.85
N ALA A 45 -7.04 -6.30 -12.88
CA ALA A 45 -7.68 -6.31 -11.57
C ALA A 45 -7.49 -4.98 -10.83
N ALA A 46 -8.55 -4.45 -10.23
CA ALA A 46 -8.49 -3.22 -9.44
C ALA A 46 -7.62 -3.36 -8.18
N GLY A 47 -7.51 -4.57 -7.63
CA GLY A 47 -6.81 -4.87 -6.38
C GLY A 47 -7.76 -5.35 -5.28
N ASN A 48 -7.17 -5.74 -4.12
CA ASN A 48 -7.87 -6.38 -2.99
C ASN A 48 -7.70 -5.61 -1.68
N GLU A 49 -7.37 -4.33 -1.72
CA GLU A 49 -6.88 -3.57 -0.57
C GLU A 49 -7.88 -2.55 -0.02
N ALA A 50 -9.11 -2.51 -0.55
CA ALA A 50 -10.09 -1.50 -0.15
C ALA A 50 -10.65 -1.67 1.27
N ASP A 51 -10.35 -2.73 1.97
CA ASP A 51 -10.69 -2.88 3.40
C ASP A 51 -9.76 -2.06 4.32
N ARG A 52 -8.72 -1.42 3.79
CA ARG A 52 -7.65 -0.74 4.52
C ARG A 52 -7.40 0.69 4.02
N ALA A 53 -6.93 1.55 4.94
CA ALA A 53 -6.57 2.94 4.64
C ALA A 53 -5.11 3.00 4.15
N VAL A 54 -4.89 2.63 2.88
CA VAL A 54 -3.55 2.50 2.27
C VAL A 54 -3.11 3.73 1.48
N ALA A 55 -3.94 4.75 1.42
CA ALA A 55 -3.63 6.01 0.75
C ALA A 55 -3.79 7.20 1.71
N LEU A 56 -3.00 8.24 1.49
CA LEU A 56 -3.16 9.56 2.13
C LEU A 56 -3.07 10.61 1.03
N LYS A 57 -4.11 11.43 0.89
CA LYS A 57 -4.17 12.49 -0.12
C LYS A 57 -4.31 13.83 0.59
N LYS A 58 -3.36 14.72 0.37
CA LYS A 58 -3.34 16.04 1.03
C LYS A 58 -3.07 17.15 0.03
N THR A 59 -4.00 18.10 -0.04
CA THR A 59 -3.74 19.44 -0.60
C THR A 59 -3.45 20.38 0.56
N PHE A 60 -2.36 21.12 0.48
CA PHE A 60 -1.90 22.01 1.52
C PHE A 60 -2.40 23.42 1.29
N ASP A 61 -2.98 24.04 2.31
CA ASP A 61 -3.54 25.40 2.22
C ASP A 61 -2.43 26.47 2.21
N LYS A 62 -1.28 26.18 2.79
CA LYS A 62 -0.15 27.11 2.91
C LYS A 62 1.20 26.43 2.87
N ALA A 63 2.22 27.19 2.48
CA ALA A 63 3.61 26.75 2.58
C ALA A 63 3.99 26.43 4.04
N GLY A 64 4.75 25.37 4.24
CA GLY A 64 5.21 24.93 5.56
C GLY A 64 4.16 24.19 6.39
N GLU A 65 2.96 23.96 5.87
CA GLU A 65 1.97 23.11 6.53
C GLU A 65 2.45 21.68 6.56
N THR A 66 2.19 20.97 7.68
CA THR A 66 2.62 19.58 7.88
C THR A 66 1.42 18.69 8.12
N VAL A 67 1.35 17.57 7.40
CA VAL A 67 0.45 16.47 7.69
C VAL A 67 1.22 15.32 8.33
N LYS A 68 0.59 14.63 9.30
CA LYS A 68 1.19 13.51 10.04
C LYS A 68 0.23 12.35 10.10
N THR A 69 0.76 11.14 9.93
CA THR A 69 -0.01 9.89 10.09
C THR A 69 0.87 8.81 10.70
N PHE A 70 0.30 7.87 11.44
CA PHE A 70 1.04 6.70 11.90
C PHE A 70 1.09 5.63 10.82
N LEU A 71 2.21 4.92 10.79
CA LEU A 71 2.45 3.73 9.97
C LEU A 71 2.08 2.51 10.80
N THR A 72 0.83 2.12 10.70
CA THR A 72 0.28 1.06 11.54
C THR A 72 0.53 -0.29 10.89
N PRO A 73 1.04 -1.30 11.65
CA PRO A 73 1.28 -2.63 11.12
C PRO A 73 -0.04 -3.36 10.86
N MET A 74 -0.09 -4.14 9.79
CA MET A 74 -1.24 -4.99 9.48
C MET A 74 -1.12 -6.41 10.03
N GLN A 75 0.10 -6.85 10.37
CA GLN A 75 0.34 -8.19 10.90
C GLN A 75 0.93 -8.14 12.30
N THR A 76 0.32 -8.93 13.18
CA THR A 76 0.94 -9.38 14.43
C THR A 76 1.44 -10.80 14.19
N GLY A 77 2.73 -11.05 14.38
CA GLY A 77 3.33 -12.37 14.19
C GLY A 77 3.44 -13.14 15.51
N GLU A 78 3.43 -14.47 15.43
CA GLU A 78 3.73 -15.36 16.54
C GLU A 78 5.19 -15.81 16.44
N LEU A 79 5.96 -15.68 17.53
CA LEU A 79 7.35 -16.12 17.52
C LEU A 79 7.43 -17.66 17.44
N PRO A 80 8.45 -18.23 16.74
CA PRO A 80 8.61 -19.68 16.56
C PRO A 80 8.73 -20.47 17.87
N SER A 81 8.92 -19.81 19.00
CA SER A 81 9.08 -20.45 20.33
C SER A 81 7.80 -21.00 20.97
N GLY A 82 6.65 -20.94 20.26
CA GLY A 82 5.37 -21.41 20.81
C GLY A 82 4.80 -20.54 21.95
N LYS A 83 5.51 -19.51 22.39
CA LYS A 83 4.96 -18.46 23.24
C LYS A 83 4.23 -17.47 22.32
N LYS A 84 2.96 -17.23 22.57
CA LYS A 84 2.16 -16.17 21.92
C LYS A 84 2.75 -14.79 22.27
N THR A 85 3.85 -14.44 21.63
CA THR A 85 4.44 -13.11 21.74
C THR A 85 4.14 -12.42 20.42
N TYR A 86 3.08 -11.65 20.40
CA TYR A 86 2.72 -10.84 19.23
C TYR A 86 3.74 -9.72 19.12
N TYR A 87 4.32 -9.57 17.94
CA TYR A 87 5.13 -8.43 17.56
C TYR A 87 4.49 -7.73 16.37
N ASN A 88 4.55 -6.41 16.38
CA ASN A 88 4.02 -5.59 15.29
C ASN A 88 5.04 -5.54 14.16
N LEU A 89 4.86 -6.38 13.15
CA LEU A 89 5.71 -6.40 11.97
C LEU A 89 5.25 -5.35 10.96
N ARG A 90 6.17 -4.50 10.52
CA ARG A 90 6.03 -3.60 9.38
C ARG A 90 7.06 -4.02 8.34
N ASN A 91 6.58 -4.56 7.25
CA ASN A 91 7.41 -4.94 6.11
C ASN A 91 6.72 -4.44 4.85
N GLY A 92 7.32 -3.46 4.19
CA GLY A 92 6.74 -2.89 2.99
C GLY A 92 7.36 -1.57 2.60
N GLN A 93 6.75 -0.94 1.62
CA GLN A 93 7.19 0.34 1.06
C GLN A 93 6.07 1.38 1.15
N ILE A 94 6.49 2.63 1.21
CA ILE A 94 5.61 3.80 1.12
C ILE A 94 6.21 4.72 0.08
N ALA A 95 5.38 5.25 -0.80
CA ALA A 95 5.80 6.24 -1.77
C ALA A 95 4.86 7.45 -1.75
N ALA A 96 5.44 8.64 -1.75
CA ALA A 96 4.75 9.92 -1.79
C ALA A 96 5.10 10.65 -3.08
N TYR A 97 4.09 11.17 -3.76
CA TYR A 97 4.24 11.83 -5.06
C TYR A 97 3.66 13.23 -4.99
N SER A 98 4.45 14.23 -5.39
CA SER A 98 3.88 15.54 -5.73
C SER A 98 3.08 15.43 -7.01
N ASN A 99 2.02 16.18 -7.17
CA ASN A 99 1.29 16.26 -8.44
C ASN A 99 1.98 17.14 -9.50
N ASP A 100 3.05 17.81 -9.11
CA ASP A 100 3.89 18.66 -9.95
C ASP A 100 5.39 18.45 -9.66
N SER A 101 6.24 19.35 -10.12
CA SER A 101 7.68 19.31 -9.89
C SER A 101 8.13 19.92 -8.56
N THR A 102 7.20 20.38 -7.72
CA THR A 102 7.51 21.04 -6.44
C THR A 102 7.94 20.00 -5.41
N GLU A 103 9.08 20.25 -4.78
CA GLU A 103 9.60 19.42 -3.70
C GLU A 103 8.73 19.54 -2.45
N PHE A 104 8.75 18.51 -1.62
CA PHE A 104 8.16 18.49 -0.28
C PHE A 104 9.14 17.84 0.70
N GLU A 105 8.98 18.11 2.00
CA GLU A 105 9.72 17.38 3.01
C GLU A 105 8.97 16.09 3.37
N PHE A 106 9.66 14.97 3.27
CA PHE A 106 9.15 13.64 3.63
C PHE A 106 10.03 13.08 4.74
N GLN A 107 9.44 12.73 5.87
CA GLN A 107 10.18 12.19 7.00
C GLN A 107 9.47 11.00 7.63
N ILE A 108 10.25 9.95 7.91
CA ILE A 108 9.81 8.90 8.84
C ILE A 108 10.31 9.28 10.24
N VAL A 109 9.41 9.19 11.20
CA VAL A 109 9.67 9.65 12.57
C VAL A 109 9.36 8.54 13.56
N VAL A 110 10.27 8.30 14.49
CA VAL A 110 9.99 7.50 15.68
C VAL A 110 9.29 8.41 16.70
N THR A 111 8.01 8.19 16.91
CA THR A 111 7.16 9.01 17.76
C THR A 111 6.92 8.34 19.09
N ASN A 112 7.18 9.03 20.19
CA ASN A 112 6.88 8.55 21.55
C ASN A 112 5.48 9.03 21.97
N THR A 113 4.51 8.14 21.99
CA THR A 113 3.12 8.45 22.28
C THR A 113 2.86 8.78 23.76
N ARG A 114 3.68 8.27 24.68
CA ARG A 114 3.60 8.62 26.12
C ARG A 114 4.10 10.04 26.44
N ARG A 115 4.83 10.67 25.51
CA ARG A 115 5.38 12.01 25.68
C ARG A 115 4.74 13.01 24.71
N ASN A 116 3.43 13.09 24.70
CA ASN A 116 2.66 13.96 23.81
C ASN A 116 3.10 13.86 22.33
N ASN A 117 3.24 12.64 21.84
CA ASN A 117 3.64 12.39 20.44
C ASN A 117 4.96 13.07 20.05
N ARG A 118 5.88 13.22 20.99
CA ARG A 118 7.18 13.84 20.72
C ARG A 118 8.03 12.96 19.82
N ALA A 119 8.61 13.57 18.79
CA ALA A 119 9.60 12.90 17.95
C ALA A 119 10.82 12.49 18.79
N ALA A 120 11.12 11.21 18.80
CA ALA A 120 12.31 10.64 19.46
C ALA A 120 13.48 10.55 18.46
N VAL A 121 13.20 10.16 17.20
CA VAL A 121 14.15 10.16 16.09
C VAL A 121 13.45 10.67 14.85
N ARG A 122 14.11 11.52 14.09
CA ARG A 122 13.73 11.93 12.74
C ARG A 122 14.71 11.34 11.74
N ILE A 123 14.22 10.53 10.83
CA ILE A 123 15.02 9.97 9.73
C ILE A 123 14.97 10.99 8.60
N PRO A 124 16.08 11.70 8.32
CA PRO A 124 16.06 12.80 7.36
C PRO A 124 15.85 12.29 5.94
N VAL A 125 15.06 13.03 5.17
CA VAL A 125 15.03 12.89 3.72
C VAL A 125 16.22 13.61 3.13
N LEU A 126 16.87 12.97 2.17
CA LEU A 126 17.89 13.63 1.37
C LEU A 126 17.19 14.61 0.43
N THR A 127 17.57 15.89 0.54
CA THR A 127 17.02 16.96 -0.30
C THR A 127 17.57 16.94 -1.74
N ASN A 128 18.57 16.10 -2.01
CA ASN A 128 19.13 15.95 -3.34
C ASN A 128 18.33 14.88 -4.12
N SER A 129 17.86 15.24 -5.28
CA SER A 129 17.13 14.36 -6.20
C SER A 129 17.99 13.24 -6.84
N ASN A 130 19.07 12.80 -6.20
CA ASN A 130 20.03 11.85 -6.75
C ASN A 130 19.71 10.38 -6.41
N GLY A 131 18.60 10.10 -5.78
CA GLY A 131 18.20 8.74 -5.40
C GLY A 131 19.06 8.09 -4.31
N GLN A 132 19.89 8.86 -3.61
CA GLN A 132 20.67 8.33 -2.50
C GLN A 132 19.75 8.01 -1.31
N ALA A 133 19.84 6.78 -0.84
CA ALA A 133 19.09 6.36 0.33
C ALA A 133 19.84 6.69 1.62
N THR A 134 19.08 7.10 2.64
CA THR A 134 19.54 7.15 4.03
C THR A 134 18.85 6.03 4.81
N THR A 135 19.66 5.16 5.41
CA THR A 135 19.16 4.00 6.16
C THR A 135 19.47 4.13 7.64
N TYR A 136 18.47 3.94 8.49
CA TYR A 136 18.60 3.81 9.93
C TYR A 136 18.30 2.37 10.33
N ALA A 137 19.18 1.77 11.12
CA ALA A 137 19.03 0.39 11.56
C ALA A 137 19.27 0.24 13.05
N SER A 138 18.71 -0.81 13.63
CA SER A 138 18.93 -1.19 15.02
C SER A 138 20.27 -1.88 15.28
N GLY A 139 20.95 -2.31 14.22
CA GLY A 139 22.17 -3.13 14.26
C GLY A 139 21.89 -4.60 13.92
N GLY A 140 22.87 -5.47 14.10
CA GLY A 140 22.76 -6.90 13.79
C GLY A 140 22.85 -7.20 12.28
N ASP A 141 22.17 -8.27 11.85
CA ASP A 141 22.18 -8.76 10.46
C ASP A 141 21.57 -7.79 9.44
N TYR A 142 20.91 -6.73 9.91
CA TYR A 142 20.37 -5.66 9.09
C TYR A 142 21.36 -4.53 8.80
N SER A 143 22.66 -4.73 9.08
CA SER A 143 23.69 -3.74 8.76
C SER A 143 23.90 -3.66 7.24
N MET A 144 23.06 -2.90 6.58
CA MET A 144 23.30 -2.54 5.17
C MET A 144 24.54 -1.63 5.13
N THR A 145 25.38 -1.79 4.11
CA THR A 145 26.54 -0.93 3.91
C THR A 145 26.12 0.55 3.94
N GLY A 146 26.70 1.33 4.86
CA GLY A 146 26.37 2.74 5.03
C GLY A 146 25.14 3.03 5.91
N ALA A 147 24.54 2.03 6.54
CA ALA A 147 23.44 2.26 7.47
C ALA A 147 23.92 2.99 8.75
N VAL A 148 23.13 3.95 9.20
CA VAL A 148 23.31 4.64 10.48
C VAL A 148 22.71 3.80 11.59
N ILE A 149 23.54 3.29 12.49
CA ILE A 149 23.07 2.59 13.69
C ILE A 149 22.65 3.63 14.72
N ASN A 150 21.34 3.68 15.01
CA ASN A 150 20.78 4.65 15.92
C ASN A 150 20.22 3.97 17.18
N GLN A 151 20.80 4.28 18.35
CA GLN A 151 20.42 3.65 19.62
C GLN A 151 18.99 3.93 20.06
N THR A 152 18.44 5.10 19.73
CA THR A 152 17.03 5.41 20.07
C THR A 152 16.08 4.66 19.15
N PHE A 153 16.43 4.52 17.87
CA PHE A 153 15.71 3.65 16.94
C PHE A 153 15.74 2.19 17.41
N ALA A 154 16.92 1.69 17.78
CA ALA A 154 17.11 0.32 18.28
C ALA A 154 16.34 0.02 19.59
N LYS A 155 16.11 1.03 20.45
CA LYS A 155 15.23 0.89 21.60
C LYS A 155 13.77 0.75 21.23
N ALA A 156 13.37 1.29 20.09
CA ALA A 156 11.99 1.26 19.64
C ALA A 156 11.69 0.03 18.77
N PHE A 157 12.61 -0.29 17.87
CA PHE A 157 12.39 -1.28 16.81
C PHE A 157 13.63 -2.13 16.57
N ASP A 158 13.38 -3.38 16.14
CA ASP A 158 14.36 -4.23 15.48
C ASP A 158 14.17 -4.10 13.97
N GLY A 159 15.28 -4.10 13.19
CA GLY A 159 15.24 -3.95 11.75
C GLY A 159 15.74 -2.60 11.24
N TYR A 160 15.17 -2.10 10.14
CA TYR A 160 15.62 -0.87 9.49
C TYR A 160 14.50 -0.07 8.83
N VAL A 161 14.81 1.20 8.56
CA VAL A 161 14.04 2.10 7.70
C VAL A 161 15.03 2.79 6.77
N SER A 162 14.78 2.69 5.46
CA SER A 162 15.54 3.38 4.41
C SER A 162 14.64 4.38 3.72
N VAL A 163 15.10 5.61 3.54
CA VAL A 163 14.36 6.68 2.87
C VAL A 163 15.17 7.24 1.71
N ALA A 164 14.50 7.56 0.61
CA ALA A 164 15.09 8.20 -0.55
C ALA A 164 14.12 9.21 -1.17
N SER A 165 14.65 10.21 -1.86
CA SER A 165 13.86 11.12 -2.67
C SER A 165 14.47 11.25 -4.06
N MET A 166 13.62 11.39 -5.05
CA MET A 166 14.03 11.44 -6.45
C MET A 166 13.14 12.42 -7.22
N LYS A 167 13.64 12.85 -8.37
CA LYS A 167 12.86 13.52 -9.38
C LYS A 167 12.71 12.59 -10.57
N ASP A 168 11.49 12.31 -10.95
CA ASP A 168 11.21 11.49 -12.13
C ASP A 168 11.74 12.23 -13.37
N PRO A 169 12.69 11.64 -14.12
CA PRO A 169 13.31 12.31 -15.25
C PRO A 169 12.37 12.56 -16.43
N GLU A 170 11.27 11.81 -16.52
CA GLU A 170 10.33 11.91 -17.63
C GLU A 170 9.20 12.89 -17.35
N THR A 171 8.63 12.82 -16.14
CA THR A 171 7.53 13.69 -15.74
C THR A 171 8.00 14.97 -15.05
N GLY A 172 9.26 15.02 -14.63
CA GLY A 172 9.81 16.09 -13.79
C GLY A 172 9.23 16.15 -12.38
N ARG A 173 8.41 15.18 -12.02
CA ARG A 173 7.70 15.12 -10.76
C ARG A 173 8.63 14.72 -9.62
N TYR A 174 8.47 15.37 -8.47
CA TYR A 174 9.19 14.99 -7.25
C TYR A 174 8.45 13.86 -6.53
N TYR A 175 9.20 12.87 -6.07
CA TYR A 175 8.66 11.82 -5.20
C TYR A 175 9.67 11.38 -4.14
N ALA A 176 9.17 10.85 -3.06
CA ALA A 176 9.96 10.28 -1.97
C ALA A 176 9.40 8.91 -1.59
N MET A 177 10.28 8.03 -1.15
CA MET A 177 9.90 6.68 -0.74
C MET A 177 10.60 6.25 0.53
N ALA A 178 9.97 5.35 1.26
CA ALA A 178 10.55 4.64 2.38
C ALA A 178 10.37 3.14 2.21
N GLU A 179 11.42 2.39 2.43
CA GLU A 179 11.39 0.95 2.65
C GLU A 179 11.49 0.70 4.15
N ILE A 180 10.60 -0.11 4.68
CA ILE A 180 10.44 -0.34 6.11
C ILE A 180 10.45 -1.84 6.36
N MET A 181 11.38 -2.30 7.17
CA MET A 181 11.41 -3.65 7.71
C MET A 181 11.70 -3.56 9.20
N THR A 182 10.63 -3.49 10.00
CA THR A 182 10.76 -3.32 11.45
C THR A 182 9.75 -4.17 12.20
N SER A 183 10.17 -4.64 13.39
CA SER A 183 9.27 -5.14 14.42
C SER A 183 9.46 -4.34 15.71
N ASP A 184 8.44 -4.30 16.56
CA ASP A 184 8.56 -3.63 17.85
C ASP A 184 9.58 -4.36 18.74
N ASN A 185 10.53 -3.63 19.32
CA ASN A 185 11.50 -4.22 20.23
C ASN A 185 10.80 -4.78 21.47
N GLN A 186 10.87 -6.09 21.67
CA GLN A 186 10.10 -6.81 22.67
C GLN A 186 10.54 -6.53 24.11
N THR A 187 11.72 -5.96 24.29
CA THR A 187 12.24 -5.62 25.63
C THR A 187 11.91 -4.19 26.02
N THR A 188 12.14 -3.24 25.12
CA THR A 188 12.12 -1.81 25.42
C THR A 188 10.91 -1.08 24.86
N ASN A 189 10.20 -1.68 23.90
CA ASN A 189 8.96 -1.15 23.31
C ASN A 189 7.77 -2.13 23.39
N LYS A 190 7.82 -3.06 24.33
CA LYS A 190 6.76 -4.09 24.52
C LYS A 190 5.35 -3.51 24.68
N ASP A 191 5.24 -2.30 25.20
CA ASP A 191 3.96 -1.61 25.39
C ASP A 191 3.56 -0.76 24.16
N GLY A 192 4.33 -0.78 23.06
CA GLY A 192 4.04 -0.03 21.83
C GLY A 192 4.05 1.50 22.00
N ASN A 193 4.86 2.01 22.94
CA ASN A 193 4.94 3.46 23.21
C ASN A 193 5.69 4.24 22.14
N TYR A 194 6.56 3.56 21.42
CA TYR A 194 7.20 4.09 20.23
C TYR A 194 6.49 3.56 18.99
N LYS A 195 6.08 4.47 18.13
CA LYS A 195 5.42 4.16 16.86
C LYS A 195 6.16 4.83 15.72
N LEU A 196 6.14 4.22 14.55
CA LEU A 196 6.56 4.90 13.33
C LEU A 196 5.43 5.81 12.84
N SER A 197 5.80 7.01 12.40
CA SER A 197 4.90 7.94 11.74
C SER A 197 5.56 8.54 10.51
N LEU A 198 4.74 8.96 9.57
CA LEU A 198 5.09 9.73 8.40
C LEU A 198 4.74 11.19 8.67
N GLU A 199 5.66 12.10 8.34
CA GLU A 199 5.42 13.54 8.31
C GLU A 199 5.74 14.08 6.90
N ILE A 200 4.81 14.82 6.31
CA ILE A 200 5.00 15.50 5.02
C ILE A 200 4.74 16.98 5.23
N LYS A 201 5.69 17.82 4.77
CA LYS A 201 5.58 19.26 4.87
C LYS A 201 5.67 19.90 3.49
N SER A 202 4.70 20.75 3.18
CA SER A 202 4.63 21.45 1.92
C SER A 202 5.70 22.54 1.77
N LYS A 203 6.07 22.84 0.54
CA LYS A 203 6.89 24.00 0.18
C LYS A 203 6.03 25.17 -0.28
N GLU A 204 4.87 24.92 -0.83
CA GLU A 204 4.00 25.92 -1.44
C GLU A 204 2.54 25.72 -1.02
N ALA A 205 1.77 26.80 -1.07
CA ALA A 205 0.32 26.76 -0.94
C ALA A 205 -0.30 26.13 -2.19
N GLY A 206 -1.36 25.33 -2.02
CA GLY A 206 -2.02 24.61 -3.11
C GLY A 206 -1.30 23.33 -3.55
N GLN A 207 -0.10 23.05 -3.03
CA GLN A 207 0.63 21.83 -3.32
C GLN A 207 -0.19 20.61 -2.89
N ARG A 208 -0.28 19.61 -3.76
CA ARG A 208 -0.89 18.32 -3.46
C ARG A 208 0.16 17.22 -3.42
N VAL A 209 0.12 16.41 -2.38
CA VAL A 209 0.92 15.20 -2.26
C VAL A 209 0.01 14.02 -1.99
N ASP A 210 0.12 13.00 -2.82
CA ASP A 210 -0.56 11.72 -2.67
C ASP A 210 0.44 10.67 -2.20
N VAL A 211 0.08 9.89 -1.19
CA VAL A 211 0.92 8.84 -0.59
C VAL A 211 0.21 7.52 -0.73
N TYR A 212 0.96 6.51 -1.11
CA TYR A 212 0.48 5.14 -1.21
C TYR A 212 1.41 4.20 -0.45
N GLY A 213 0.81 3.29 0.32
CA GLY A 213 1.52 2.27 1.09
C GLY A 213 1.35 0.90 0.46
N ASP A 214 2.30 0.02 0.73
CA ASP A 214 2.14 -1.41 0.47
C ASP A 214 0.97 -1.93 1.31
N ALA A 215 -0.09 -2.32 0.62
CA ALA A 215 -1.35 -2.73 1.20
C ALA A 215 -1.27 -3.97 2.10
N GLN A 216 -0.20 -4.75 2.01
CA GLN A 216 -0.08 -6.01 2.76
C GLN A 216 0.36 -5.80 4.21
N HIS A 217 1.15 -4.75 4.51
CA HIS A 217 1.85 -4.67 5.79
C HIS A 217 1.78 -3.32 6.50
N ILE A 218 1.33 -2.26 5.83
CA ILE A 218 1.30 -0.90 6.40
C ILE A 218 0.02 -0.19 5.96
N TYR A 219 -0.68 0.45 6.91
CA TYR A 219 -1.77 1.36 6.63
C TYR A 219 -1.63 2.65 7.45
N PHE A 220 -2.31 3.70 7.03
CA PHE A 220 -2.24 5.02 7.64
C PHE A 220 -3.37 5.22 8.65
N ASP A 221 -3.03 5.61 9.87
CA ASP A 221 -3.99 5.76 10.95
C ASP A 221 -3.61 6.92 11.89
N ASP A 222 -4.58 7.60 12.45
CA ASP A 222 -4.34 8.64 13.46
C ASP A 222 -4.06 8.07 14.85
N ASN A 223 -4.34 6.79 15.07
CA ASN A 223 -4.27 6.11 16.36
C ASN A 223 -4.99 6.90 17.48
N LYS A 224 -6.00 7.68 17.13
CA LYS A 224 -6.75 8.57 18.03
C LYS A 224 -5.84 9.59 18.72
N GLN A 225 -4.77 10.04 18.06
CA GLN A 225 -3.83 11.02 18.57
C GLN A 225 -4.07 12.37 17.91
N GLU A 226 -4.17 13.42 18.71
CA GLU A 226 -4.33 14.78 18.24
C GLU A 226 -3.17 15.21 17.31
N GLY A 227 -3.49 15.89 16.22
CA GLY A 227 -2.54 16.35 15.21
C GLY A 227 -2.08 15.30 14.21
N PHE A 228 -2.64 14.09 14.27
CA PHE A 228 -2.47 13.04 13.27
C PHE A 228 -3.75 12.83 12.48
N VAL A 229 -3.63 12.32 11.27
CA VAL A 229 -4.76 12.01 10.39
C VAL A 229 -4.75 10.53 10.01
N SER A 230 -5.91 9.97 9.83
CA SER A 230 -6.08 8.65 9.24
C SER A 230 -5.95 8.72 7.73
N GLY A 231 -5.52 7.62 7.12
CA GLY A 231 -5.54 7.47 5.67
C GLY A 231 -6.93 7.27 5.11
N THR A 232 -6.97 7.01 3.81
CA THR A 232 -8.21 6.75 3.07
C THR A 232 -8.13 5.45 2.29
N ARG A 233 -9.28 4.84 2.07
CA ARG A 233 -9.48 3.70 1.17
C ARG A 233 -9.58 4.15 -0.30
N ASN A 234 -9.93 5.41 -0.55
CA ASN A 234 -9.95 6.00 -1.88
C ASN A 234 -8.50 6.21 -2.39
N GLY A 235 -8.07 5.36 -3.28
CA GLY A 235 -6.69 5.22 -3.75
C GLY A 235 -6.09 3.85 -3.42
N SER A 236 -6.90 2.90 -2.93
CA SER A 236 -6.50 1.51 -2.79
C SER A 236 -6.32 0.80 -4.13
N ILE A 237 -6.79 1.40 -5.22
CA ILE A 237 -6.67 0.84 -6.58
C ILE A 237 -5.20 0.57 -6.91
N SER A 238 -4.94 -0.54 -7.61
CA SER A 238 -3.60 -0.84 -8.11
C SER A 238 -3.12 0.20 -9.11
N ASP A 239 -1.84 0.60 -9.05
CA ASP A 239 -1.27 1.54 -10.02
C ASP A 239 -1.42 1.05 -11.46
N MET A 240 -1.17 -0.23 -11.72
CA MET A 240 -1.35 -0.83 -13.05
C MET A 240 -2.78 -0.68 -13.59
N ALA A 241 -3.76 -0.69 -12.72
CA ALA A 241 -5.17 -0.54 -13.07
C ALA A 241 -5.55 0.91 -13.41
N CYS A 242 -4.62 1.86 -13.23
CA CYS A 242 -4.83 3.27 -13.57
C CYS A 242 -4.51 3.61 -15.02
N ALA A 243 -3.94 2.69 -15.82
CA ALA A 243 -3.57 2.93 -17.20
C ALA A 243 -4.78 3.38 -18.05
N ALA A 244 -4.53 4.12 -19.13
CA ALA A 244 -5.53 4.41 -20.14
C ALA A 244 -5.71 3.20 -21.07
N ASN A 245 -6.80 3.18 -21.84
CA ASN A 245 -7.09 2.16 -22.87
C ASN A 245 -7.14 0.71 -22.35
N ILE A 246 -7.42 0.51 -21.06
CA ILE A 246 -7.60 -0.80 -20.45
C ILE A 246 -8.98 -0.89 -19.76
N ILE A 247 -9.39 -2.10 -19.44
CA ILE A 247 -10.59 -2.36 -18.64
C ILE A 247 -10.16 -2.70 -17.22
N THR A 248 -10.39 -1.78 -16.29
CA THR A 248 -10.16 -2.00 -14.87
C THR A 248 -11.38 -2.67 -14.27
N VAL A 249 -11.17 -3.83 -13.63
CA VAL A 249 -12.24 -4.70 -13.16
C VAL A 249 -12.19 -4.82 -11.63
N GLY A 250 -13.25 -4.43 -10.97
CA GLY A 250 -13.49 -4.67 -9.54
C GLY A 250 -14.12 -6.03 -9.28
N SER A 251 -14.25 -6.38 -8.01
CA SER A 251 -14.87 -7.60 -7.54
C SER A 251 -16.26 -7.33 -6.98
N TYR A 252 -17.22 -8.24 -7.25
CA TYR A 252 -18.46 -8.29 -6.51
C TYR A 252 -18.72 -9.69 -5.92
N ASN A 253 -19.56 -9.75 -4.87
CA ASN A 253 -19.91 -10.97 -4.19
C ASN A 253 -20.96 -11.74 -4.99
N VAL A 254 -20.63 -12.91 -5.50
CA VAL A 254 -21.59 -13.74 -6.24
C VAL A 254 -22.62 -14.36 -5.31
N ARG A 255 -22.17 -14.77 -4.13
CA ARG A 255 -22.97 -15.41 -3.09
C ARG A 255 -22.31 -15.26 -1.73
N ASN A 256 -23.08 -15.40 -0.68
CA ASN A 256 -22.57 -15.40 0.69
C ASN A 256 -22.54 -16.80 1.33
N HIS A 257 -23.20 -17.78 0.69
CA HIS A 257 -23.18 -19.20 1.11
C HIS A 257 -23.03 -20.10 -0.12
N TRP A 258 -22.38 -21.22 0.04
CA TRP A 258 -22.22 -22.24 -1.03
C TRP A 258 -22.12 -23.65 -0.46
N PRO A 259 -22.68 -24.67 -1.16
CA PRO A 259 -22.43 -26.04 -0.84
C PRO A 259 -21.00 -26.41 -1.26
N SER A 260 -20.31 -27.13 -0.41
CA SER A 260 -19.01 -27.70 -0.70
C SER A 260 -19.13 -29.12 -1.19
N ILE A 261 -18.07 -29.69 -1.77
CA ILE A 261 -18.00 -31.05 -2.26
C ILE A 261 -18.18 -32.10 -1.14
N ASP A 262 -17.89 -31.74 0.10
CA ASP A 262 -18.09 -32.57 1.30
C ASP A 262 -19.54 -32.56 1.80
N GLY A 263 -20.45 -31.84 1.13
CA GLY A 263 -21.86 -31.74 1.46
C GLY A 263 -22.23 -30.73 2.55
N PHE A 264 -21.25 -30.02 3.08
CA PHE A 264 -21.51 -28.93 4.03
C PHE A 264 -21.80 -27.60 3.32
N VAL A 265 -22.54 -26.74 3.98
CA VAL A 265 -22.76 -25.36 3.51
C VAL A 265 -21.78 -24.44 4.22
N TYR A 266 -20.87 -23.87 3.44
CA TYR A 266 -19.93 -22.87 3.90
C TYR A 266 -20.44 -21.47 3.58
N GLY A 267 -19.99 -20.47 4.33
CA GLY A 267 -20.32 -19.06 4.10
C GLY A 267 -19.35 -18.14 4.80
N TYR A 268 -19.27 -16.91 4.35
CA TYR A 268 -18.45 -15.89 5.00
C TYR A 268 -19.02 -15.46 6.36
N ASN A 269 -20.30 -15.75 6.61
CA ASN A 269 -21.00 -15.18 7.73
C ASN A 269 -20.97 -16.13 8.91
N LYS A 270 -20.27 -15.74 9.97
CA LYS A 270 -20.57 -16.25 11.30
C LYS A 270 -21.97 -15.76 11.67
N LYS A 271 -22.73 -16.56 12.43
CA LYS A 271 -24.05 -16.19 12.92
C LYS A 271 -24.04 -14.77 13.51
N GLY A 272 -24.79 -13.85 12.91
CA GLY A 272 -24.82 -12.42 13.27
C GLY A 272 -23.92 -11.49 12.43
N GLN A 273 -23.27 -11.98 11.39
CA GLN A 273 -22.45 -11.18 10.44
C GLN A 273 -22.98 -11.27 9.00
N GLU A 274 -24.26 -11.51 8.85
CA GLU A 274 -24.90 -11.79 7.56
C GLU A 274 -24.86 -10.61 6.58
N ASP A 275 -24.67 -9.38 7.09
CA ASP A 275 -24.63 -8.16 6.29
C ASP A 275 -23.22 -7.77 5.78
N ASP A 276 -22.17 -8.46 6.22
CA ASP A 276 -20.79 -8.08 5.84
C ASP A 276 -20.43 -8.43 4.38
N PHE A 277 -21.17 -9.37 3.77
CA PHE A 277 -20.90 -9.84 2.39
C PHE A 277 -22.21 -10.07 1.61
N PRO A 278 -23.01 -9.04 1.37
CA PRO A 278 -24.27 -9.19 0.63
C PRO A 278 -23.98 -9.62 -0.81
N ALA A 279 -24.74 -10.59 -1.29
CA ALA A 279 -24.62 -11.07 -2.67
C ALA A 279 -25.08 -9.99 -3.66
N GLY A 280 -24.36 -9.84 -4.76
CA GLY A 280 -24.64 -8.83 -5.79
C GLY A 280 -24.00 -7.47 -5.53
N GLU A 281 -23.44 -7.23 -4.35
CA GLU A 281 -22.75 -5.97 -4.03
C GLU A 281 -21.22 -6.07 -4.25
N ALA A 282 -20.57 -4.92 -4.39
CA ALA A 282 -19.13 -4.84 -4.50
C ALA A 282 -18.46 -5.51 -3.30
N SER A 283 -17.46 -6.33 -3.56
CA SER A 283 -16.70 -6.97 -2.49
C SER A 283 -16.00 -5.91 -1.64
N ARG A 284 -16.06 -6.05 -0.31
CA ARG A 284 -15.50 -5.10 0.64
C ARG A 284 -14.01 -4.81 0.40
N PHE A 285 -13.28 -5.82 -0.07
CA PHE A 285 -11.87 -5.69 -0.40
C PHE A 285 -11.60 -5.10 -1.79
N SER A 286 -12.62 -5.05 -2.67
CA SER A 286 -12.41 -4.57 -4.05
C SER A 286 -11.88 -3.16 -4.08
N SER A 287 -10.66 -3.00 -4.55
CA SER A 287 -9.96 -1.72 -4.59
C SER A 287 -10.64 -0.72 -5.52
N PHE A 288 -10.54 0.55 -5.16
CA PHE A 288 -11.10 1.67 -5.93
C PHE A 288 -10.28 2.96 -5.73
N GLY A 289 -10.49 3.92 -6.62
CA GLY A 289 -9.86 5.21 -6.46
C GLY A 289 -10.38 6.27 -7.42
N THR A 290 -10.31 7.53 -6.94
CA THR A 290 -10.40 8.72 -7.78
C THR A 290 -8.98 9.13 -8.14
N LEU A 291 -8.63 9.09 -9.41
CA LEU A 291 -7.30 9.43 -9.90
C LEU A 291 -7.08 10.96 -9.91
N ALA A 292 -5.83 11.38 -10.13
CA ALA A 292 -5.49 12.79 -10.20
C ALA A 292 -6.17 13.51 -11.39
N ASP A 293 -6.46 12.79 -12.46
CA ASP A 293 -7.18 13.28 -13.65
C ASP A 293 -8.72 13.28 -13.51
N GLY A 294 -9.23 12.89 -12.33
CA GLY A 294 -10.66 12.85 -12.00
C GLY A 294 -11.38 11.56 -12.39
N ARG A 295 -10.72 10.59 -13.03
CA ARG A 295 -11.34 9.30 -13.32
C ARG A 295 -11.63 8.54 -12.04
N ASN A 296 -12.81 7.95 -11.96
CA ASN A 296 -13.19 7.02 -10.88
C ASN A 296 -13.09 5.59 -11.40
N LEU A 297 -12.29 4.78 -10.76
CA LEU A 297 -12.06 3.38 -11.14
C LEU A 297 -12.33 2.44 -9.95
N PRO A 298 -12.78 1.19 -10.21
CA PRO A 298 -13.14 0.62 -11.50
C PRO A 298 -14.50 1.09 -12.01
N LEU A 299 -14.74 1.01 -13.31
CA LEU A 299 -16.05 1.30 -13.93
C LEU A 299 -16.96 0.06 -14.00
N VAL A 300 -16.37 -1.12 -13.95
CA VAL A 300 -17.06 -2.41 -14.03
C VAL A 300 -16.58 -3.35 -12.95
N CYS A 301 -17.45 -4.27 -12.52
CA CYS A 301 -17.10 -5.35 -11.61
C CYS A 301 -17.44 -6.71 -12.26
N ALA A 302 -16.69 -7.73 -11.87
CA ALA A 302 -16.93 -9.12 -12.24
C ALA A 302 -17.03 -9.99 -10.98
N PRO A 303 -17.56 -11.21 -11.08
CA PRO A 303 -17.54 -12.18 -10.00
C PRO A 303 -16.12 -12.38 -9.46
N GLY A 304 -15.85 -11.96 -8.23
CA GLY A 304 -14.50 -12.04 -7.63
C GLY A 304 -14.48 -12.60 -6.22
N ALA A 305 -15.65 -12.73 -5.58
CA ALA A 305 -15.78 -13.37 -4.27
C ALA A 305 -16.80 -14.51 -4.31
N SER A 306 -16.51 -15.59 -3.57
CA SER A 306 -17.30 -16.83 -3.55
C SER A 306 -17.45 -17.47 -4.94
N VAL A 307 -16.39 -17.42 -5.73
CA VAL A 307 -16.35 -18.06 -7.05
C VAL A 307 -16.04 -19.55 -6.90
N ILE A 308 -16.89 -20.39 -7.48
CA ILE A 308 -16.66 -21.84 -7.55
C ILE A 308 -15.87 -22.12 -8.82
N SER A 309 -14.80 -22.88 -8.69
CA SER A 309 -13.94 -23.27 -9.79
C SER A 309 -13.53 -24.74 -9.70
N SER A 310 -13.04 -25.29 -10.80
CA SER A 310 -12.45 -26.64 -10.82
C SER A 310 -11.07 -26.61 -10.12
N VAL A 311 -10.79 -27.70 -9.40
CA VAL A 311 -9.50 -27.94 -8.76
C VAL A 311 -8.83 -29.13 -9.43
N ASN A 312 -7.51 -29.05 -9.57
CA ASN A 312 -6.73 -30.19 -10.05
C ASN A 312 -6.88 -31.38 -9.07
N THR A 313 -7.16 -32.55 -9.58
CA THR A 313 -7.35 -33.80 -8.79
C THR A 313 -6.13 -34.09 -7.89
N TYR A 314 -4.93 -33.71 -8.31
CA TYR A 314 -3.70 -33.88 -7.53
C TYR A 314 -3.56 -32.89 -6.37
N ALA A 315 -4.30 -31.76 -6.36
CA ALA A 315 -4.30 -30.83 -5.26
C ALA A 315 -5.18 -31.26 -4.08
N VAL A 316 -6.04 -32.26 -4.27
CA VAL A 316 -6.95 -32.76 -3.22
C VAL A 316 -6.27 -33.80 -2.32
N GLU A 317 -5.11 -34.37 -2.72
CA GLU A 317 -4.38 -35.39 -1.95
C GLU A 317 -3.49 -34.82 -0.83
N ASN A 318 -3.32 -33.51 -0.76
CA ASN A 318 -2.62 -32.80 0.36
C ASN A 318 -3.42 -31.57 0.79
N PRO A 319 -4.48 -31.75 1.59
CA PRO A 319 -5.14 -30.65 2.27
C PRO A 319 -4.32 -30.31 3.52
N ASP A 320 -3.32 -29.45 3.40
CA ASP A 320 -2.70 -28.74 4.54
C ASP A 320 -3.34 -27.37 4.73
#